data_7e2976958c5c019d9e456220c7fb381f
#
_entry.id   7e2976958c5c019d9e456220c7fb381f
#
_cell.length_a   1.000
_cell.length_b   1.000
_cell.length_c   1.000
_cell.angle_alpha   90.00
_cell.angle_beta   90.00
_cell.angle_gamma   90.00
#
_symmetry.space_group_name_H-M   'P 1'
#
loop_
_entity.id
_entity.type
_entity.pdbx_description
1 polymer ?
#
loop_
_entity_poly.entity_id
_entity_poly.type
_entity_poly.pdbx_seq_one_letter_code
_entity_poly.pdbx_strand_id
1 'polypeptide(L)'
;MKKFLFISLLAISVLSQANTQTIGVGAYQKNTIYHSKNQVNMLPIINLEYNNFYLKGYKPGFIFYKEPDFNLSVIVDPIAGYSDFAIKKSQFKDGYKNLNSRNTQVMGGIALDFKFDKNIDGHSEVVFGNHGTKVNVKFNRPYKINDRFTFIPAITFNYYNSRYMDYYLGIKEKDVQNNEKVERVYKGKDTVAGGVSTTLDFSLTEQTSFLVFGGVDVYDKKIKKSDIVKTNNQYYIGAGLRYSF
;
A
#
# COMPACT_ATOMS: atom_id res chain seq x y z
N MET A 1 10.90 20.04 16.96
CA MET A 1 10.64 19.51 15.61
C MET A 1 11.83 19.78 14.69
N LYS A 2 13.00 19.17 14.86
CA LYS A 2 14.18 19.30 13.95
C LYS A 2 15.18 18.16 14.24
N LYS A 3 14.80 16.89 14.04
CA LYS A 3 15.73 15.75 14.21
C LYS A 3 15.52 14.61 13.20
N PHE A 4 14.91 14.84 12.03
CA PHE A 4 14.67 13.76 11.04
C PHE A 4 15.45 13.91 9.72
N LEU A 5 16.46 14.78 9.64
CA LEU A 5 17.12 15.10 8.35
C LEU A 5 18.56 14.55 8.21
N PHE A 6 19.05 13.71 9.09
CA PHE A 6 20.48 13.31 9.06
C PHE A 6 20.77 11.83 8.77
N ILE A 7 19.78 11.01 8.43
CA ILE A 7 20.01 9.57 8.16
C ILE A 7 20.16 9.26 6.67
N SER A 8 19.93 10.21 5.77
CA SER A 8 19.83 9.97 4.32
C SER A 8 21.14 10.01 3.53
N LEU A 9 22.27 10.40 4.10
CA LEU A 9 23.51 10.58 3.32
C LEU A 9 24.58 9.49 3.46
N LEU A 10 24.48 8.58 4.41
CA LEU A 10 25.49 7.54 4.65
C LEU A 10 25.26 6.21 3.92
N ALA A 11 24.10 6.02 3.29
CA ALA A 11 23.74 4.79 2.60
C ALA A 11 24.21 4.71 1.14
N ILE A 12 24.71 5.80 0.56
CA ILE A 12 24.94 5.92 -0.89
C ILE A 12 26.25 5.27 -1.35
N SER A 13 27.20 5.04 -0.46
CA SER A 13 28.55 4.55 -0.85
C SER A 13 28.74 3.03 -0.88
N VAL A 14 27.73 2.22 -0.54
CA VAL A 14 27.88 0.74 -0.42
C VAL A 14 27.14 -0.05 -1.51
N LEU A 15 26.45 0.64 -2.45
CA LEU A 15 25.44 0.02 -3.31
C LEU A 15 25.86 -0.27 -4.74
N SER A 16 27.13 -0.60 -5.00
CA SER A 16 27.64 -0.86 -6.36
C SER A 16 27.69 -2.34 -6.76
N GLN A 17 26.66 -3.15 -6.47
CA GLN A 17 26.53 -4.48 -7.05
C GLN A 17 25.10 -4.80 -7.52
N ALA A 18 24.95 -4.76 -8.84
CA ALA A 18 24.06 -5.53 -9.72
C ALA A 18 22.63 -5.83 -9.26
N ASN A 19 21.78 -4.85 -9.29
CA ASN A 19 20.35 -4.88 -9.71
C ASN A 19 19.94 -3.43 -9.75
N THR A 20 19.16 -2.99 -10.74
CA THR A 20 18.77 -1.59 -10.90
C THR A 20 18.13 -1.09 -9.59
N GLN A 21 18.91 -0.41 -8.79
CA GLN A 21 18.46 0.14 -7.51
C GLN A 21 17.79 1.47 -7.78
N THR A 22 16.71 1.74 -7.09
CA THR A 22 15.94 2.95 -7.33
C THR A 22 15.56 3.66 -6.03
N ILE A 23 15.61 4.98 -6.08
CA ILE A 23 15.05 5.86 -5.06
C ILE A 23 14.19 6.92 -5.72
N GLY A 24 13.16 7.35 -5.03
CA GLY A 24 12.28 8.38 -5.54
C GLY A 24 11.18 8.76 -4.54
N VAL A 25 10.38 9.70 -4.95
CA VAL A 25 9.24 10.16 -4.18
C VAL A 25 8.08 10.45 -5.11
N GLY A 26 6.89 10.14 -4.65
CA GLY A 26 5.64 10.48 -5.31
C GLY A 26 4.61 11.01 -4.33
N ALA A 27 3.53 11.49 -4.89
CA ALA A 27 2.33 11.83 -4.15
C ALA A 27 1.12 11.31 -4.88
N TYR A 28 0.10 10.92 -4.13
CA TYR A 28 -1.16 10.49 -4.71
C TYR A 28 -2.34 11.00 -3.90
N GLN A 29 -3.42 11.27 -4.62
CA GLN A 29 -4.71 11.55 -4.04
C GLN A 29 -5.57 10.28 -4.11
N LYS A 30 -6.27 9.97 -3.03
CA LYS A 30 -7.27 8.91 -3.01
C LYS A 30 -8.59 9.40 -2.41
N ASN A 31 -9.72 8.86 -2.91
CA ASN A 31 -10.92 8.88 -2.11
C ASN A 31 -10.75 7.83 -0.99
N THR A 32 -11.46 8.00 0.09
CA THR A 32 -11.51 7.00 1.15
C THR A 32 -12.85 6.27 1.08
N ILE A 33 -12.90 5.05 1.60
CA ILE A 33 -14.16 4.31 1.74
C ILE A 33 -15.09 4.92 2.80
N TYR A 34 -14.57 5.80 3.65
CA TYR A 34 -15.28 6.40 4.78
C TYR A 34 -16.08 7.65 4.38
N HIS A 35 -17.00 8.07 5.25
CA HIS A 35 -17.60 9.40 5.23
C HIS A 35 -16.55 10.45 5.66
N SER A 36 -15.60 10.73 4.79
CA SER A 36 -14.46 11.62 5.05
C SER A 36 -14.11 12.49 3.85
N LYS A 37 -13.10 13.36 4.04
CA LYS A 37 -12.44 14.10 2.96
C LYS A 37 -11.49 13.17 2.20
N ASN A 38 -11.21 13.49 0.94
CA ASN A 38 -10.16 12.82 0.18
C ASN A 38 -8.80 13.04 0.86
N GLN A 39 -7.91 12.08 0.67
CA GLN A 39 -6.58 12.10 1.26
C GLN A 39 -5.52 12.34 0.19
N VAL A 40 -4.52 13.15 0.51
CA VAL A 40 -3.27 13.25 -0.24
C VAL A 40 -2.20 12.60 0.60
N ASN A 41 -1.50 11.65 0.02
CA ASN A 41 -0.45 10.86 0.68
C ASN A 41 0.85 10.96 -0.10
N MET A 42 1.97 10.91 0.63
CA MET A 42 3.30 10.74 0.04
C MET A 42 3.57 9.25 -0.17
N LEU A 43 4.31 8.94 -1.23
CA LEU A 43 4.73 7.59 -1.58
C LEU A 43 6.24 7.55 -1.77
N PRO A 44 7.00 6.83 -0.93
CA PRO A 44 8.39 6.53 -1.24
C PRO A 44 8.45 5.51 -2.38
N ILE A 45 9.22 5.82 -3.41
CA ILE A 45 9.48 4.95 -4.56
C ILE A 45 10.89 4.40 -4.37
N ILE A 46 11.01 3.34 -3.59
CA ILE A 46 12.29 2.78 -3.18
C ILE A 46 12.33 1.31 -3.60
N ASN A 47 13.43 0.91 -4.23
CA ASN A 47 13.79 -0.48 -4.45
C ASN A 47 15.31 -0.59 -4.28
N LEU A 48 15.72 -0.99 -3.09
CA LEU A 48 17.12 -1.18 -2.73
C LEU A 48 17.31 -2.63 -2.32
N GLU A 49 18.38 -3.26 -2.78
CA GLU A 49 18.76 -4.63 -2.41
C GLU A 49 20.27 -4.67 -2.12
N TYR A 50 20.64 -5.21 -0.97
CA TYR A 50 22.02 -5.45 -0.60
C TYR A 50 22.15 -6.85 -0.01
N ASN A 51 22.86 -7.73 -0.72
CA ASN A 51 22.89 -9.17 -0.42
C ASN A 51 21.45 -9.73 -0.37
N ASN A 52 21.05 -10.21 0.79
CA ASN A 52 19.70 -10.75 1.01
C ASN A 52 18.73 -9.74 1.66
N PHE A 53 19.22 -8.56 2.04
CA PHE A 53 18.36 -7.51 2.59
C PHE A 53 17.81 -6.63 1.48
N TYR A 54 16.56 -6.22 1.60
CA TYR A 54 15.97 -5.26 0.68
C TYR A 54 15.06 -4.24 1.39
N LEU A 55 14.84 -3.13 0.71
CA LEU A 55 13.82 -2.14 1.07
C LEU A 55 12.98 -1.85 -0.17
N LYS A 56 11.72 -2.30 -0.18
CA LYS A 56 10.74 -2.03 -1.25
C LYS A 56 9.66 -1.07 -0.73
N GLY A 57 9.64 0.16 -1.27
CA GLY A 57 8.82 1.23 -0.71
C GLY A 57 9.25 1.55 0.72
N TYR A 58 8.41 1.26 1.69
CA TYR A 58 8.69 1.40 3.12
C TYR A 58 8.80 0.05 3.86
N LYS A 59 8.80 -1.07 3.12
CA LYS A 59 8.85 -2.42 3.67
C LYS A 59 10.26 -2.98 3.59
N PRO A 60 11.00 -3.07 4.70
CA PRO A 60 12.23 -3.85 4.77
C PRO A 60 11.93 -5.34 4.75
N GLY A 61 12.82 -6.11 4.14
CA GLY A 61 12.74 -7.56 4.09
C GLY A 61 14.09 -8.24 4.02
N PHE A 62 14.07 -9.54 4.27
CA PHE A 62 15.24 -10.41 4.17
C PHE A 62 14.87 -11.67 3.38
N ILE A 63 15.57 -11.90 2.25
CA ILE A 63 15.39 -13.07 1.39
C ILE A 63 16.12 -14.23 2.03
N PHE A 64 15.40 -15.24 2.49
CA PHE A 64 15.98 -16.43 3.09
C PHE A 64 16.09 -17.62 2.12
N TYR A 65 15.38 -17.53 0.98
CA TYR A 65 15.46 -18.51 -0.10
C TYR A 65 15.34 -17.81 -1.45
N LYS A 66 16.28 -18.06 -2.36
CA LYS A 66 16.37 -17.40 -3.67
C LYS A 66 16.61 -18.42 -4.77
N GLU A 67 15.73 -18.42 -5.75
CA GLU A 67 15.79 -19.17 -6.99
C GLU A 67 15.67 -18.23 -8.20
N PRO A 68 16.02 -18.65 -9.43
CA PRO A 68 15.90 -17.79 -10.60
C PRO A 68 14.50 -17.21 -10.85
N ASP A 69 13.46 -17.98 -10.53
CA ASP A 69 12.09 -17.62 -10.82
C ASP A 69 11.27 -17.21 -9.59
N PHE A 70 11.80 -17.35 -8.38
CA PHE A 70 11.12 -16.92 -7.17
C PHE A 70 12.03 -16.65 -5.98
N ASN A 71 11.61 -15.75 -5.10
CA ASN A 71 12.27 -15.42 -3.85
C ASN A 71 11.28 -15.50 -2.70
N LEU A 72 11.68 -16.18 -1.60
CA LEU A 72 10.95 -16.16 -0.34
C LEU A 72 11.64 -15.24 0.65
N SER A 73 10.88 -14.40 1.32
CA SER A 73 11.41 -13.42 2.26
C SER A 73 10.54 -13.28 3.51
N VAL A 74 11.17 -12.91 4.61
CA VAL A 74 10.46 -12.32 5.75
C VAL A 74 10.40 -10.82 5.55
N ILE A 75 9.26 -10.20 5.93
CA ILE A 75 9.02 -8.78 5.73
C ILE A 75 8.45 -8.12 6.98
N VAL A 76 8.70 -6.83 7.09
CA VAL A 76 8.02 -5.95 8.06
C VAL A 76 7.31 -4.84 7.28
N ASP A 77 6.02 -4.63 7.57
CA ASP A 77 5.25 -3.48 7.12
C ASP A 77 5.06 -2.53 8.31
N PRO A 78 5.88 -1.48 8.45
CA PRO A 78 5.86 -0.59 9.62
C PRO A 78 4.66 0.34 9.67
N ILE A 79 3.95 0.51 8.55
CA ILE A 79 2.80 1.42 8.42
C ILE A 79 1.62 0.74 7.70
N ALA A 80 1.39 -0.53 7.99
CA ALA A 80 0.28 -1.27 7.41
C ALA A 80 -1.06 -0.54 7.62
N GLY A 81 -1.90 -0.54 6.60
CA GLY A 81 -3.16 0.23 6.57
C GLY A 81 -3.03 1.67 6.04
N TYR A 82 -1.81 2.21 5.86
CA TYR A 82 -1.60 3.58 5.37
C TYR A 82 -2.25 3.82 4.00
N SER A 83 -2.04 2.92 3.08
CA SER A 83 -2.64 2.99 1.74
C SER A 83 -4.11 2.54 1.72
N ASP A 84 -4.54 1.73 2.67
CA ASP A 84 -5.86 1.10 2.65
C ASP A 84 -6.88 1.88 3.50
N PHE A 85 -6.80 1.74 4.82
CA PHE A 85 -7.86 2.12 5.75
C PHE A 85 -7.48 3.15 6.81
N ALA A 86 -6.20 3.50 6.97
CA ALA A 86 -5.81 4.46 8.00
C ALA A 86 -6.40 5.85 7.74
N ILE A 87 -6.98 6.45 8.79
CA ILE A 87 -7.64 7.76 8.72
C ILE A 87 -7.52 8.48 10.07
N LYS A 88 -7.23 9.78 10.03
CA LYS A 88 -7.21 10.63 11.21
C LYS A 88 -8.62 11.08 11.57
N LYS A 89 -8.91 11.25 12.86
CA LYS A 89 -10.16 11.79 13.40
C LYS A 89 -10.59 13.08 12.67
N SER A 90 -9.67 14.01 12.43
CA SER A 90 -9.93 15.30 11.79
C SER A 90 -10.39 15.23 10.33
N GLN A 91 -10.29 14.06 9.70
CA GLN A 91 -10.67 13.86 8.31
C GLN A 91 -12.13 13.39 8.15
N PHE A 92 -12.76 12.90 9.23
CA PHE A 92 -14.17 12.53 9.20
C PHE A 92 -15.08 13.76 9.00
N LYS A 93 -16.17 13.58 8.28
CA LYS A 93 -17.19 14.61 8.03
C LYS A 93 -18.09 14.84 9.24
N ASP A 94 -18.89 15.90 9.18
CA ASP A 94 -19.89 16.22 10.21
C ASP A 94 -20.85 15.05 10.42
N GLY A 95 -21.16 14.80 11.68
CA GLY A 95 -21.92 13.63 12.14
C GLY A 95 -21.08 12.39 12.43
N TYR A 96 -19.75 12.41 12.09
CA TYR A 96 -18.77 11.34 12.32
C TYR A 96 -17.51 11.82 13.08
N LYS A 97 -17.47 13.08 13.50
CA LYS A 97 -16.27 13.74 14.04
C LYS A 97 -15.79 13.19 15.38
N ASN A 98 -16.64 12.49 16.11
CA ASN A 98 -16.29 11.90 17.41
C ASN A 98 -15.76 10.46 17.29
N LEU A 99 -15.66 9.92 16.07
CA LEU A 99 -14.97 8.67 15.82
C LEU A 99 -13.46 8.83 16.11
N ASN A 100 -12.87 7.79 16.65
CA ASN A 100 -11.42 7.73 16.84
C ASN A 100 -10.70 7.57 15.50
N SER A 101 -9.44 8.02 15.44
CA SER A 101 -8.54 7.72 14.32
C SER A 101 -8.40 6.22 14.14
N ARG A 102 -8.25 5.78 12.91
CA ARG A 102 -7.83 4.43 12.54
C ARG A 102 -6.36 4.51 12.14
N ASN A 103 -5.49 4.15 13.05
CA ASN A 103 -4.04 4.32 12.86
C ASN A 103 -3.44 3.20 12.01
N THR A 104 -2.28 3.45 11.46
CA THR A 104 -1.42 2.39 10.91
C THR A 104 -0.97 1.46 12.02
N GLN A 105 -0.56 0.25 11.66
CA GLN A 105 0.01 -0.73 12.58
C GLN A 105 1.30 -1.32 12.01
N VAL A 106 2.16 -1.83 12.86
CA VAL A 106 3.30 -2.63 12.43
C VAL A 106 2.82 -4.07 12.22
N MET A 107 3.15 -4.64 11.06
CA MET A 107 2.87 -6.03 10.74
C MET A 107 4.14 -6.71 10.27
N GLY A 108 4.28 -8.00 10.56
CA GLY A 108 5.36 -8.85 10.07
C GLY A 108 4.81 -10.06 9.35
N GLY A 109 5.58 -10.62 8.44
CA GLY A 109 5.10 -11.78 7.69
C GLY A 109 6.08 -12.33 6.68
N ILE A 110 5.54 -13.04 5.70
CA ILE A 110 6.27 -13.71 4.64
C ILE A 110 5.81 -13.14 3.31
N ALA A 111 6.75 -12.94 2.39
CA ALA A 111 6.47 -12.58 1.01
C ALA A 111 7.12 -13.56 0.03
N LEU A 112 6.47 -13.74 -1.10
CA LEU A 112 6.91 -14.49 -2.26
C LEU A 112 6.88 -13.55 -3.46
N ASP A 113 8.04 -13.25 -4.03
CA ASP A 113 8.17 -12.65 -5.36
C ASP A 113 8.44 -13.77 -6.36
N PHE A 114 7.72 -13.81 -7.46
CA PHE A 114 7.86 -14.87 -8.45
C PHE A 114 7.57 -14.38 -9.87
N LYS A 115 8.15 -15.07 -10.85
CA LYS A 115 7.81 -14.90 -12.26
C LYS A 115 6.78 -15.94 -12.66
N PHE A 116 5.59 -15.48 -13.03
CA PHE A 116 4.54 -16.37 -13.52
C PHE A 116 4.77 -16.78 -14.97
N ASP A 117 5.31 -15.86 -15.76
CA ASP A 117 5.77 -16.05 -17.12
C ASP A 117 6.94 -15.09 -17.37
N LYS A 118 7.66 -15.20 -18.49
CA LYS A 118 8.81 -14.34 -18.84
C LYS A 118 8.55 -12.84 -18.69
N ASN A 119 7.28 -12.43 -18.79
CA ASN A 119 6.88 -11.03 -18.76
C ASN A 119 5.86 -10.70 -17.66
N ILE A 120 5.49 -11.65 -16.79
CA ILE A 120 4.51 -11.44 -15.73
C ILE A 120 5.20 -11.68 -14.38
N ASP A 121 5.35 -10.58 -13.63
CA ASP A 121 5.84 -10.63 -12.26
C ASP A 121 4.67 -10.80 -11.30
N GLY A 122 4.83 -11.70 -10.35
CA GLY A 122 3.91 -11.95 -9.25
C GLY A 122 4.53 -11.58 -7.91
N HIS A 123 3.69 -11.08 -7.02
CA HIS A 123 4.03 -10.83 -5.62
C HIS A 123 2.89 -11.34 -4.75
N SER A 124 3.22 -12.06 -3.70
CA SER A 124 2.26 -12.48 -2.68
C SER A 124 2.84 -12.22 -1.30
N GLU A 125 2.03 -11.68 -0.40
CA GLU A 125 2.43 -11.49 1.00
C GLU A 125 1.32 -11.89 1.97
N VAL A 126 1.71 -12.46 3.09
CA VAL A 126 0.85 -12.70 4.25
C VAL A 126 1.49 -12.01 5.44
N VAL A 127 0.79 -11.05 6.02
CA VAL A 127 1.29 -10.27 7.16
C VAL A 127 0.33 -10.32 8.34
N PHE A 128 0.89 -10.35 9.53
CA PHE A 128 0.21 -10.47 10.81
C PHE A 128 0.56 -9.28 11.70
N GLY A 129 -0.41 -8.77 12.42
CA GLY A 129 -0.22 -7.68 13.38
C GLY A 129 -1.19 -7.77 14.55
N ASN A 130 -1.08 -6.81 15.46
CA ASN A 130 -1.93 -6.77 16.65
C ASN A 130 -3.43 -6.69 16.33
N HIS A 131 -3.77 -6.14 15.18
CA HIS A 131 -5.15 -5.95 14.75
C HIS A 131 -5.51 -6.84 13.56
N GLY A 132 -4.91 -8.02 13.43
CA GLY A 132 -5.35 -9.04 12.48
C GLY A 132 -4.34 -9.35 11.39
N THR A 133 -4.85 -9.93 10.29
CA THR A 133 -4.08 -10.49 9.18
C THR A 133 -4.53 -9.90 7.86
N LYS A 134 -3.57 -9.62 6.99
CA LYS A 134 -3.78 -9.23 5.60
C LYS A 134 -3.03 -10.20 4.69
N VAL A 135 -3.66 -10.58 3.59
CA VAL A 135 -3.03 -11.28 2.46
C VAL A 135 -3.16 -10.38 1.24
N ASN A 136 -2.10 -10.26 0.49
CA ASN A 136 -2.08 -9.54 -0.79
C ASN A 136 -1.48 -10.44 -1.86
N VAL A 137 -2.07 -10.44 -3.04
CA VAL A 137 -1.52 -11.05 -4.26
C VAL A 137 -1.62 -10.02 -5.37
N LYS A 138 -0.51 -9.78 -6.06
CA LYS A 138 -0.41 -8.82 -7.15
C LYS A 138 0.30 -9.45 -8.33
N PHE A 139 -0.23 -9.21 -9.53
CA PHE A 139 0.42 -9.52 -10.80
C PHE A 139 0.57 -8.23 -11.59
N ASN A 140 1.71 -8.05 -12.23
CA ASN A 140 1.95 -6.95 -13.15
C ASN A 140 2.72 -7.42 -14.38
N ARG A 141 2.56 -6.67 -15.48
CA ARG A 141 3.24 -6.96 -16.72
C ARG A 141 3.73 -5.65 -17.36
N PRO A 142 5.05 -5.39 -17.36
CA PRO A 142 5.60 -4.25 -18.07
C PRO A 142 5.51 -4.42 -19.59
N TYR A 143 5.00 -3.41 -20.27
CA TYR A 143 4.99 -3.30 -21.74
C TYR A 143 5.85 -2.11 -22.16
N LYS A 144 7.01 -2.37 -22.73
CA LYS A 144 7.86 -1.34 -23.31
C LYS A 144 7.23 -0.87 -24.64
N ILE A 145 6.65 0.32 -24.65
CA ILE A 145 6.01 0.92 -25.84
C ILE A 145 7.08 1.47 -26.78
N ASN A 146 8.10 2.14 -26.20
CA ASN A 146 9.30 2.60 -26.88
C ASN A 146 10.43 2.77 -25.85
N ASP A 147 11.58 3.31 -26.24
CA ASP A 147 12.75 3.42 -25.36
C ASP A 147 12.55 4.35 -24.17
N ARG A 148 11.56 5.24 -24.22
CA ARG A 148 11.26 6.19 -23.14
C ARG A 148 9.98 5.90 -22.37
N PHE A 149 9.12 5.03 -22.89
CA PHE A 149 7.79 4.85 -22.34
C PHE A 149 7.46 3.40 -22.07
N THR A 150 7.17 3.08 -20.82
CA THR A 150 6.73 1.76 -20.37
C THR A 150 5.34 1.86 -19.72
N PHE A 151 4.43 1.01 -20.11
CA PHE A 151 3.09 0.84 -19.55
C PHE A 151 3.07 -0.40 -18.67
N ILE A 152 2.64 -0.27 -17.41
CA ILE A 152 2.68 -1.35 -16.43
C ILE A 152 1.30 -1.54 -15.80
N PRO A 153 0.41 -2.32 -16.44
CA PRO A 153 -0.86 -2.73 -15.82
C PRO A 153 -0.61 -3.73 -14.69
N ALA A 154 -1.49 -3.72 -13.70
CA ALA A 154 -1.47 -4.66 -12.61
C ALA A 154 -2.89 -5.02 -12.16
N ILE A 155 -3.03 -6.25 -11.65
CA ILE A 155 -4.21 -6.72 -10.93
C ILE A 155 -3.79 -7.08 -9.50
N THR A 156 -4.68 -6.84 -8.55
CA THR A 156 -4.41 -7.06 -7.13
C THR A 156 -5.60 -7.77 -6.48
N PHE A 157 -5.32 -8.71 -5.61
CA PHE A 157 -6.30 -9.37 -4.76
C PHE A 157 -5.86 -9.22 -3.31
N ASN A 158 -6.80 -8.84 -2.44
CA ASN A 158 -6.56 -8.69 -1.03
C ASN A 158 -7.58 -9.49 -0.22
N TYR A 159 -7.11 -10.08 0.86
CA TYR A 159 -7.94 -10.62 1.91
C TYR A 159 -7.58 -9.96 3.24
N TYR A 160 -8.59 -9.62 4.00
CA TYR A 160 -8.47 -9.03 5.34
C TYR A 160 -9.34 -9.86 6.29
N ASN A 161 -8.77 -10.35 7.37
CA ASN A 161 -9.56 -11.09 8.35
C ASN A 161 -10.47 -10.17 9.17
N SER A 162 -11.44 -10.75 9.86
CA SER A 162 -12.45 -10.03 10.65
C SER A 162 -11.83 -9.14 11.72
N ARG A 163 -10.73 -9.56 12.36
CA ARG A 163 -10.04 -8.75 13.36
C ARG A 163 -9.41 -7.48 12.76
N TYR A 164 -8.84 -7.58 11.56
CA TYR A 164 -8.31 -6.44 10.80
C TYR A 164 -9.44 -5.48 10.42
N MET A 165 -10.53 -6.01 9.89
CA MET A 165 -11.67 -5.20 9.47
C MET A 165 -12.43 -4.61 10.67
N ASP A 166 -12.47 -5.27 11.81
CA ASP A 166 -13.06 -4.73 13.03
C ASP A 166 -12.28 -3.54 13.58
N TYR A 167 -10.96 -3.60 13.53
CA TYR A 167 -10.12 -2.46 13.90
C TYR A 167 -10.40 -1.22 13.03
N TYR A 168 -10.53 -1.40 11.72
CA TYR A 168 -10.73 -0.28 10.78
C TYR A 168 -12.19 0.15 10.62
N LEU A 169 -13.12 -0.78 10.57
CA LEU A 169 -14.54 -0.51 10.25
C LEU A 169 -15.50 -0.77 11.41
N GLY A 170 -15.02 -1.32 12.53
CA GLY A 170 -15.84 -1.61 13.69
C GLY A 170 -16.41 -0.34 14.32
N ILE A 171 -17.62 -0.45 14.82
CA ILE A 171 -18.39 0.60 15.52
C ILE A 171 -18.80 0.04 16.88
N LYS A 172 -18.42 0.72 17.95
CA LYS A 172 -18.78 0.37 19.34
C LYS A 172 -19.98 1.19 19.80
N GLU A 173 -20.65 0.76 20.87
CA GLU A 173 -21.78 1.50 21.47
C GLU A 173 -21.47 2.96 21.75
N LYS A 174 -20.28 3.27 22.28
CA LYS A 174 -19.84 4.64 22.49
C LYS A 174 -19.74 5.49 21.21
N ASP A 175 -19.46 4.85 20.08
CA ASP A 175 -19.36 5.55 18.79
C ASP A 175 -20.78 5.92 18.31
N VAL A 176 -21.77 5.07 18.56
CA VAL A 176 -23.21 5.33 18.29
C VAL A 176 -23.68 6.50 19.16
N GLN A 177 -23.38 6.48 20.46
CA GLN A 177 -23.83 7.51 21.39
C GLN A 177 -23.24 8.90 21.09
N ASN A 178 -22.03 8.96 20.53
CA ASN A 178 -21.27 10.20 20.35
C ASN A 178 -21.29 10.77 18.93
N ASN A 179 -21.97 10.11 17.98
CA ASN A 179 -21.97 10.54 16.57
C ASN A 179 -23.40 10.50 16.01
N GLU A 180 -23.89 11.61 15.51
CA GLU A 180 -25.27 11.78 15.04
C GLU A 180 -25.67 10.86 13.87
N LYS A 181 -24.67 10.46 13.04
CA LYS A 181 -24.89 9.66 11.83
C LYS A 181 -24.41 8.22 11.94
N VAL A 182 -24.14 7.79 13.17
CA VAL A 182 -23.75 6.40 13.47
C VAL A 182 -24.87 5.80 14.29
N GLU A 183 -25.67 4.93 13.67
CA GLU A 183 -26.94 4.46 14.26
C GLU A 183 -26.82 3.08 14.91
N ARG A 184 -25.82 2.29 14.51
CA ARG A 184 -25.70 0.90 14.98
C ARG A 184 -24.27 0.46 15.20
N VAL A 185 -24.11 -0.45 16.15
CA VAL A 185 -22.88 -1.19 16.38
C VAL A 185 -22.58 -2.08 15.16
N TYR A 186 -21.33 -2.12 14.76
CA TYR A 186 -20.86 -2.98 13.67
C TYR A 186 -19.59 -3.71 14.07
N LYS A 187 -19.58 -5.03 13.87
CA LYS A 187 -18.40 -5.86 14.03
C LYS A 187 -17.85 -6.24 12.64
N GLY A 188 -16.57 -5.94 12.43
CA GLY A 188 -15.88 -6.25 11.18
C GLY A 188 -15.94 -7.74 10.83
N LYS A 189 -16.05 -8.03 9.53
CA LYS A 189 -16.09 -9.40 8.99
C LYS A 189 -14.99 -9.58 7.98
N ASP A 190 -14.54 -10.81 7.79
CA ASP A 190 -13.60 -11.16 6.73
C ASP A 190 -14.01 -10.53 5.42
N THR A 191 -13.05 -9.91 4.74
CA THR A 191 -13.34 -9.10 3.55
C THR A 191 -12.31 -9.40 2.47
N VAL A 192 -12.78 -9.51 1.24
CA VAL A 192 -11.95 -9.56 0.05
C VAL A 192 -12.07 -8.27 -0.74
N ALA A 193 -11.00 -7.94 -1.46
CA ALA A 193 -11.00 -6.85 -2.42
C ALA A 193 -10.24 -7.26 -3.68
N GLY A 194 -10.70 -6.78 -4.81
CA GLY A 194 -10.00 -6.87 -6.10
C GLY A 194 -9.67 -5.49 -6.62
N GLY A 195 -8.51 -5.34 -7.24
CA GLY A 195 -8.08 -4.07 -7.78
C GLY A 195 -7.45 -4.19 -9.15
N VAL A 196 -7.54 -3.10 -9.91
CA VAL A 196 -6.79 -2.90 -11.15
C VAL A 196 -6.08 -1.57 -11.07
N SER A 197 -4.84 -1.54 -11.55
CA SER A 197 -4.02 -0.34 -11.56
C SER A 197 -3.11 -0.29 -12.77
N THR A 198 -2.57 0.88 -13.03
CA THR A 198 -1.54 1.06 -14.03
C THR A 198 -0.51 2.06 -13.56
N THR A 199 0.71 1.88 -14.05
CA THR A 199 1.79 2.87 -13.98
C THR A 199 2.27 3.16 -15.38
N LEU A 200 2.38 4.43 -15.70
CA LEU A 200 3.04 4.95 -16.88
C LEU A 200 4.41 5.45 -16.44
N ASP A 201 5.46 4.83 -16.96
CA ASP A 201 6.85 5.17 -16.65
C ASP A 201 7.46 5.87 -17.87
N PHE A 202 7.84 7.11 -17.68
CA PHE A 202 8.46 7.94 -18.71
C PHE A 202 9.90 8.27 -18.36
N SER A 203 10.86 7.70 -19.08
CA SER A 203 12.30 7.95 -18.91
C SER A 203 12.66 9.35 -19.41
N LEU A 204 12.99 10.25 -18.50
CA LEU A 204 13.50 11.60 -18.79
C LEU A 204 14.96 11.55 -19.21
N THR A 205 15.75 10.74 -18.52
CA THR A 205 17.14 10.39 -18.82
C THR A 205 17.32 8.89 -18.65
N GLU A 206 18.52 8.37 -18.87
CA GLU A 206 18.85 6.96 -18.59
C GLU A 206 18.64 6.56 -17.12
N GLN A 207 18.77 7.51 -16.21
CA GLN A 207 18.69 7.29 -14.77
C GLN A 207 17.40 7.84 -14.13
N THR A 208 16.75 8.79 -14.76
CA THR A 208 15.59 9.49 -14.15
C THR A 208 14.32 9.21 -14.91
N SER A 209 13.28 8.82 -14.19
CA SER A 209 11.94 8.59 -14.73
C SER A 209 10.90 9.44 -14.01
N PHE A 210 9.91 9.90 -14.78
CA PHE A 210 8.65 10.45 -14.29
C PHE A 210 7.58 9.36 -14.36
N LEU A 211 6.86 9.16 -13.26
CA LEU A 211 5.83 8.15 -13.11
C LEU A 211 4.47 8.80 -12.96
N VAL A 212 3.48 8.29 -13.67
CA VAL A 212 2.05 8.57 -13.41
C VAL A 212 1.38 7.24 -13.12
N PHE A 213 0.62 7.17 -12.04
CA PHE A 213 -0.02 5.91 -11.66
C PHE A 213 -1.43 6.15 -11.13
N GLY A 214 -2.25 5.14 -11.25
CA GLY A 214 -3.61 5.17 -10.73
C GLY A 214 -4.26 3.81 -10.73
N GLY A 215 -5.38 3.72 -10.02
CA GLY A 215 -6.10 2.46 -9.93
C GLY A 215 -7.41 2.58 -9.17
N VAL A 216 -8.08 1.44 -9.09
CA VAL A 216 -9.32 1.26 -8.34
C VAL A 216 -9.27 -0.08 -7.61
N ASP A 217 -9.65 -0.06 -6.34
CA ASP A 217 -9.89 -1.24 -5.52
C ASP A 217 -11.38 -1.32 -5.20
N VAL A 218 -11.95 -2.51 -5.34
CA VAL A 218 -13.36 -2.81 -5.06
C VAL A 218 -13.42 -3.83 -3.94
N TYR A 219 -13.96 -3.43 -2.81
CA TYR A 219 -14.15 -4.25 -1.62
C TYR A 219 -15.51 -4.96 -1.66
N ASP A 220 -15.62 -6.08 -0.97
CA ASP A 220 -16.90 -6.76 -0.75
C ASP A 220 -17.95 -5.77 -0.21
N LYS A 221 -19.15 -5.78 -0.82
CA LYS A 221 -20.27 -4.89 -0.48
C LYS A 221 -20.67 -4.94 0.99
N LYS A 222 -20.36 -6.03 1.70
CA LYS A 222 -20.68 -6.19 3.13
C LYS A 222 -20.03 -5.13 4.02
N ILE A 223 -18.92 -4.48 3.61
CA ILE A 223 -18.32 -3.39 4.37
C ILE A 223 -19.25 -2.18 4.51
N LYS A 224 -20.17 -1.98 3.56
CA LYS A 224 -21.18 -0.91 3.59
C LYS A 224 -22.24 -1.08 4.70
N LYS A 225 -22.24 -2.23 5.39
CA LYS A 225 -23.06 -2.43 6.60
C LYS A 225 -22.54 -1.64 7.81
N SER A 226 -21.30 -1.16 7.75
CA SER A 226 -20.76 -0.22 8.72
C SER A 226 -21.16 1.20 8.36
N ASP A 227 -21.84 1.90 9.27
CA ASP A 227 -22.37 3.27 9.03
C ASP A 227 -21.26 4.30 8.76
N ILE A 228 -20.00 4.00 9.11
CA ILE A 228 -18.85 4.87 8.80
C ILE A 228 -18.36 4.71 7.35
N VAL A 229 -18.84 3.70 6.63
CA VAL A 229 -18.46 3.39 5.25
C VAL A 229 -19.42 4.01 4.26
N LYS A 230 -18.93 4.91 3.42
CA LYS A 230 -19.65 5.57 2.35
C LYS A 230 -19.75 4.73 1.08
N THR A 231 -18.64 4.10 0.71
CA THR A 231 -18.48 3.37 -0.56
C THR A 231 -17.60 2.13 -0.36
N ASN A 232 -17.77 1.15 -1.23
CA ASN A 232 -16.87 0.01 -1.28
C ASN A 232 -15.82 0.11 -2.42
N ASN A 233 -15.73 1.26 -3.07
CA ASN A 233 -14.73 1.51 -4.12
C ASN A 233 -13.74 2.57 -3.64
N GLN A 234 -12.45 2.32 -3.87
CA GLN A 234 -11.39 3.27 -3.60
C GLN A 234 -10.62 3.55 -4.90
N TYR A 235 -10.55 4.82 -5.30
CA TYR A 235 -9.79 5.28 -6.45
C TYR A 235 -8.58 6.07 -5.99
N TYR A 236 -7.49 5.97 -6.73
CA TYR A 236 -6.32 6.80 -6.50
C TYR A 236 -5.67 7.19 -7.82
N ILE A 237 -5.02 8.34 -7.82
CA ILE A 237 -4.17 8.82 -8.90
C ILE A 237 -2.99 9.58 -8.29
N GLY A 238 -1.83 9.42 -8.86
CA GLY A 238 -0.62 10.03 -8.38
C GLY A 238 0.46 10.16 -9.43
N ALA A 239 1.51 10.86 -9.04
CA ALA A 239 2.71 11.00 -9.84
C ALA A 239 3.95 11.00 -8.95
N GLY A 240 5.12 10.75 -9.53
CA GLY A 240 6.37 10.71 -8.82
C GLY A 240 7.58 10.81 -9.73
N LEU A 241 8.73 11.01 -9.11
CA LEU A 241 10.03 10.95 -9.75
C LEU A 241 10.84 9.83 -9.15
N ARG A 242 11.55 9.11 -9.99
CA ARG A 242 12.42 7.99 -9.64
C ARG A 242 13.79 8.19 -10.25
N TYR A 243 14.83 7.93 -9.48
CA TYR A 243 16.22 7.85 -9.92
C TYR A 243 16.70 6.40 -9.78
N SER A 244 17.36 5.91 -10.82
CA SER A 244 17.94 4.55 -10.90
C SER A 244 19.47 4.65 -11.00
N PHE A 245 20.20 3.81 -10.29
CA PHE A 245 21.67 3.80 -10.23
C PHE A 245 22.22 2.40 -10.15
#